data_05ca76b126d98bf018e8a87b6bda12f3
#
_entry.id   05ca76b126d98bf018e8a87b6bda12f3
#
_cell.length_a   1.000
_cell.length_b   1.000
_cell.length_c   1.000
_cell.angle_alpha   90.00
_cell.angle_beta   90.00
_cell.angle_gamma   90.00
#
_symmetry.space_group_name_H-M   'P 1'
#
loop_
_entity.id
_entity.type
_entity.pdbx_description
1 polymer ?
#
loop_
_entity_poly.entity_id
_entity_poly.type
_entity_poly.pdbx_seq_one_letter_code
_entity_poly.pdbx_strand_id
1 'polypeptide(L)'
;MSEDQRRRPAGEGGFPVRRIVVALDSSAHASAALEAAAALAERLEAELEGLFVEDIDLLNLAALPFGDEFTLTTGARRRLDTKALEDQLRQEAARARRALDEAARRSRVRATFRVTRGRVPAEVMAAAEGADLLILGAASHAIGVRFRPGRVALAAAASAPRSVLLLRSGARFTGKPLVPYDGSPGAEKALATAAALARLNGGRVSVLITEPDPRKAAALRERASQLLGAAGVQAVVREELEPTLETMCRLIARTDSDVLVMSADDPKLAGEGSLRLLERVACPVLLVR
;
A
#
# COMPACT_ATOMS: atom_id res chain seq x y z
N MET A 1 31.48 -16.00 23.43
CA MET A 1 30.76 -17.12 22.77
C MET A 1 29.71 -16.50 21.91
N SER A 2 29.95 -16.50 20.60
CA SER A 2 29.14 -15.81 19.57
C SER A 2 27.87 -16.58 19.34
N GLU A 3 26.73 -15.91 19.51
CA GLU A 3 25.45 -16.38 19.00
C GLU A 3 25.36 -16.10 17.50
N ASP A 4 25.76 -17.09 16.76
CA ASP A 4 25.53 -17.15 15.30
C ASP A 4 24.04 -17.38 15.05
N GLN A 5 23.33 -16.28 14.83
CA GLN A 5 21.90 -16.31 14.48
C GLN A 5 21.77 -17.02 13.14
N ARG A 6 21.24 -18.22 13.18
CA ARG A 6 20.90 -19.09 12.07
C ARG A 6 20.17 -18.33 10.99
N ARG A 7 20.89 -17.91 9.96
CA ARG A 7 20.35 -17.48 8.68
C ARG A 7 19.68 -18.70 8.04
N ARG A 8 18.37 -18.82 8.16
CA ARG A 8 17.62 -19.67 7.23
C ARG A 8 17.79 -19.07 5.82
N PRO A 9 18.17 -19.87 4.80
CA PRO A 9 18.25 -19.37 3.44
C PRO A 9 16.87 -18.88 3.02
N ALA A 10 16.80 -17.67 2.46
CA ALA A 10 15.63 -17.18 1.77
C ALA A 10 15.34 -18.16 0.63
N GLY A 11 14.17 -18.80 0.66
CA GLY A 11 13.73 -19.67 -0.42
C GLY A 11 13.75 -18.89 -1.72
N GLU A 12 14.42 -19.43 -2.73
CA GLU A 12 14.55 -18.85 -4.05
C GLU A 12 13.14 -18.50 -4.61
N GLY A 13 12.90 -17.23 -4.95
CA GLY A 13 11.64 -16.74 -5.55
C GLY A 13 10.58 -16.20 -4.60
N GLY A 14 10.89 -15.85 -3.34
CA GLY A 14 9.96 -15.26 -2.38
C GLY A 14 9.95 -13.72 -2.41
N PHE A 15 8.84 -13.13 -2.05
CA PHE A 15 8.74 -11.72 -1.64
C PHE A 15 9.23 -11.64 -0.19
N PRO A 16 10.51 -11.30 0.07
CA PRO A 16 11.13 -11.42 1.38
C PRO A 16 10.74 -10.24 2.26
N VAL A 17 9.49 -10.19 2.71
CA VAL A 17 9.01 -9.18 3.64
C VAL A 17 9.22 -9.69 5.07
N ARG A 18 10.13 -9.05 5.80
CA ARG A 18 10.40 -9.30 7.22
C ARG A 18 9.90 -8.17 8.11
N ARG A 19 9.81 -6.97 7.54
CA ARG A 19 9.38 -5.77 8.26
C ARG A 19 8.35 -4.99 7.44
N ILE A 20 7.17 -4.84 8.02
CA ILE A 20 6.07 -4.06 7.47
C ILE A 20 5.92 -2.80 8.29
N VAL A 21 5.89 -1.63 7.63
CA VAL A 21 5.52 -0.36 8.26
C VAL A 21 4.12 0.02 7.80
N VAL A 22 3.24 0.33 8.74
CA VAL A 22 1.92 0.89 8.45
C VAL A 22 1.82 2.30 9.01
N ALA A 23 1.52 3.28 8.15
CA ALA A 23 1.27 4.64 8.60
C ALA A 23 -0.17 4.76 9.13
N LEU A 24 -0.28 5.27 10.35
CA LEU A 24 -1.53 5.34 11.10
C LEU A 24 -1.90 6.81 11.35
N ASP A 25 -3.15 7.12 11.07
CA ASP A 25 -3.83 8.34 11.48
C ASP A 25 -5.20 7.96 12.09
N SER A 26 -6.03 8.95 12.39
CA SER A 26 -7.37 8.71 12.94
C SER A 26 -8.42 8.35 11.88
N SER A 27 -8.05 8.11 10.63
CA SER A 27 -8.99 7.84 9.54
C SER A 27 -9.46 6.37 9.48
N ALA A 28 -10.64 6.16 8.89
CA ALA A 28 -11.14 4.82 8.59
C ALA A 28 -10.26 4.06 7.59
N HIS A 29 -9.50 4.78 6.76
CA HIS A 29 -8.56 4.19 5.80
C HIS A 29 -7.31 3.64 6.48
N ALA A 30 -6.80 4.32 7.52
CA ALA A 30 -5.71 3.81 8.34
C ALA A 30 -6.12 2.55 9.11
N SER A 31 -7.37 2.49 9.59
CA SER A 31 -7.89 1.27 10.22
C SER A 31 -7.91 0.09 9.26
N ALA A 32 -8.38 0.28 8.02
CA ALA A 32 -8.38 -0.77 6.99
C ALA A 32 -6.95 -1.19 6.61
N ALA A 33 -6.03 -0.23 6.53
CA ALA A 33 -4.61 -0.48 6.27
C ALA A 33 -3.98 -1.30 7.40
N LEU A 34 -4.31 -0.99 8.66
CA LEU A 34 -3.82 -1.71 9.83
C LEU A 34 -4.31 -3.16 9.87
N GLU A 35 -5.58 -3.42 9.61
CA GLU A 35 -6.12 -4.79 9.55
C GLU A 35 -5.44 -5.62 8.46
N ALA A 36 -5.27 -5.05 7.27
CA ALA A 36 -4.56 -5.71 6.17
C ALA A 36 -3.07 -5.94 6.52
N ALA A 37 -2.42 -4.97 7.16
CA ALA A 37 -1.03 -5.07 7.58
C ALA A 37 -0.83 -6.18 8.61
N ALA A 38 -1.70 -6.28 9.61
CA ALA A 38 -1.63 -7.32 10.63
C ALA A 38 -1.86 -8.72 10.03
N ALA A 39 -2.88 -8.87 9.17
CA ALA A 39 -3.16 -10.14 8.49
C ALA A 39 -2.02 -10.56 7.54
N LEU A 40 -1.38 -9.61 6.86
CA LEU A 40 -0.24 -9.89 5.99
C LEU A 40 1.02 -10.24 6.79
N ALA A 41 1.27 -9.51 7.88
CA ALA A 41 2.39 -9.76 8.79
C ALA A 41 2.31 -11.16 9.42
N GLU A 42 1.11 -11.61 9.83
CA GLU A 42 0.87 -12.97 10.33
C GLU A 42 1.25 -14.03 9.28
N ARG A 43 0.77 -13.88 8.03
CA ARG A 43 1.01 -14.84 6.96
C ARG A 43 2.47 -14.89 6.49
N LEU A 44 3.17 -13.76 6.58
CA LEU A 44 4.58 -13.62 6.18
C LEU A 44 5.55 -13.85 7.33
N GLU A 45 5.05 -14.07 8.56
CA GLU A 45 5.86 -14.12 9.78
C GLU A 45 6.75 -12.86 9.93
N ALA A 46 6.20 -11.70 9.52
CA ALA A 46 6.90 -10.42 9.51
C ALA A 46 6.64 -9.62 10.78
N GLU A 47 7.58 -8.73 11.11
CA GLU A 47 7.39 -7.72 12.17
C GLU A 47 6.53 -6.57 11.64
N LEU A 48 5.63 -6.05 12.47
CA LEU A 48 4.76 -4.93 12.16
C LEU A 48 5.17 -3.70 12.94
N GLU A 49 5.43 -2.59 12.26
CA GLU A 49 5.65 -1.30 12.88
C GLU A 49 4.50 -0.35 12.53
N GLY A 50 3.81 0.17 13.54
CA GLY A 50 2.87 1.27 13.39
C GLY A 50 3.61 2.60 13.52
N LEU A 51 3.49 3.46 12.52
CA LEU A 51 4.04 4.80 12.50
C LEU A 51 2.93 5.84 12.64
N PHE A 52 3.03 6.69 13.64
CA PHE A 52 2.21 7.90 13.80
C PHE A 52 3.09 9.13 13.63
N VAL A 53 2.67 10.09 12.80
CA VAL A 53 3.41 11.34 12.57
C VAL A 53 2.62 12.51 13.14
N GLU A 54 3.21 13.20 14.11
CA GLU A 54 2.72 14.52 14.56
C GLU A 54 3.10 15.55 13.50
N ASP A 55 2.10 16.06 12.77
CA ASP A 55 2.31 16.99 11.65
C ASP A 55 2.85 18.33 12.11
N ILE A 56 4.12 18.61 11.79
CA ILE A 56 4.77 19.86 12.18
C ILE A 56 4.19 21.08 11.43
N ASP A 57 3.68 20.89 10.20
CA ASP A 57 3.08 21.99 9.45
C ASP A 57 1.78 22.43 10.14
N LEU A 58 1.02 21.49 10.71
CA LEU A 58 -0.19 21.78 11.48
C LEU A 58 0.13 22.48 12.80
N LEU A 59 1.18 22.03 13.51
CA LEU A 59 1.65 22.66 14.75
C LEU A 59 2.18 24.07 14.49
N ASN A 60 2.94 24.28 13.42
CA ASN A 60 3.43 25.60 13.03
C ASN A 60 2.26 26.55 12.68
N LEU A 61 1.23 26.04 11.99
CA LEU A 61 0.02 26.82 11.69
C LEU A 61 -0.69 27.27 12.97
N ALA A 62 -0.82 26.36 13.96
CA ALA A 62 -1.43 26.69 15.24
C ALA A 62 -0.62 27.71 16.07
N ALA A 63 0.70 27.76 15.87
CA ALA A 63 1.58 28.73 16.55
C ALA A 63 1.50 30.14 15.94
N LEU A 64 0.90 30.30 14.76
CA LEU A 64 0.76 31.63 14.15
C LEU A 64 -0.24 32.49 14.92
N PRO A 65 0.07 33.79 15.12
CA PRO A 65 -0.82 34.69 15.88
C PRO A 65 -2.21 34.89 15.26
N PHE A 66 -2.38 34.48 13.98
CA PHE A 66 -3.62 34.61 13.22
C PHE A 66 -4.20 33.25 12.81
N GLY A 67 -3.76 32.14 13.42
CA GLY A 67 -4.27 30.81 13.13
C GLY A 67 -5.70 30.65 13.65
N ASP A 68 -6.67 30.61 12.76
CA ASP A 68 -8.07 30.36 13.09
C ASP A 68 -8.57 29.09 12.42
N GLU A 69 -9.32 28.29 13.17
CA GLU A 69 -10.06 27.14 12.66
C GLU A 69 -11.48 27.57 12.29
N PHE A 70 -11.93 27.21 11.10
CA PHE A 70 -13.31 27.38 10.66
C PHE A 70 -14.04 26.06 10.65
N THR A 71 -15.07 25.93 11.47
CA THR A 71 -15.97 24.79 11.40
C THR A 71 -16.96 24.98 10.26
N LEU A 72 -16.80 24.20 9.17
CA LEU A 72 -17.62 24.30 7.95
C LEU A 72 -19.13 24.10 8.19
N THR A 73 -19.49 23.35 9.23
CA THR A 73 -20.91 23.06 9.56
C THR A 73 -21.59 24.17 10.38
N THR A 74 -20.84 24.91 11.18
CA THR A 74 -21.41 25.93 12.08
C THR A 74 -20.96 27.35 11.76
N GLY A 75 -19.97 27.53 10.87
CA GLY A 75 -19.35 28.82 10.58
C GLY A 75 -18.56 29.41 11.78
N ALA A 76 -18.41 28.64 12.85
CA ALA A 76 -17.74 29.12 14.05
C ALA A 76 -16.23 29.26 13.79
N ARG A 77 -15.70 30.43 14.17
CA ARG A 77 -14.28 30.76 14.14
C ARG A 77 -13.70 30.54 15.53
N ARG A 78 -12.70 29.69 15.64
CA ARG A 78 -11.99 29.44 16.89
C ARG A 78 -10.50 29.63 16.66
N ARG A 79 -9.83 30.32 17.58
CA ARG A 79 -8.36 30.43 17.55
C ARG A 79 -7.75 29.05 17.77
N LEU A 80 -6.80 28.66 16.92
CA LEU A 80 -6.01 27.46 17.11
C LEU A 80 -5.14 27.64 18.37
N ASP A 81 -5.30 26.72 19.33
CA ASP A 81 -4.46 26.65 20.52
C ASP A 81 -3.45 25.52 20.32
N THR A 82 -2.17 25.87 20.25
CA THR A 82 -1.06 24.93 20.09
C THR A 82 -1.09 23.82 21.13
N LYS A 83 -1.38 24.16 22.40
CA LYS A 83 -1.44 23.16 23.47
C LYS A 83 -2.62 22.19 23.29
N ALA A 84 -3.78 22.72 22.95
CA ALA A 84 -4.95 21.89 22.64
C ALA A 84 -4.70 20.96 21.46
N LEU A 85 -4.02 21.44 20.42
CA LEU A 85 -3.63 20.62 19.27
C LEU A 85 -2.61 19.54 19.65
N GLU A 86 -1.58 19.87 20.43
CA GLU A 86 -0.63 18.87 20.93
C GLU A 86 -1.31 17.79 21.77
N ASP A 87 -2.23 18.18 22.64
CA ASP A 87 -3.02 17.22 23.44
C ASP A 87 -3.90 16.34 22.55
N GLN A 88 -4.49 16.90 21.49
CA GLN A 88 -5.24 16.14 20.51
C GLN A 88 -4.36 15.14 19.78
N LEU A 89 -3.19 15.54 19.26
CA LEU A 89 -2.25 14.65 18.58
C LEU A 89 -1.77 13.51 19.49
N ARG A 90 -1.48 13.79 20.77
CA ARG A 90 -1.15 12.75 21.76
C ARG A 90 -2.30 11.75 21.96
N GLN A 91 -3.54 12.22 22.02
CA GLN A 91 -4.72 11.35 22.14
C GLN A 91 -4.92 10.51 20.88
N GLU A 92 -4.68 11.07 19.69
CA GLU A 92 -4.74 10.35 18.41
C GLU A 92 -3.65 9.28 18.34
N ALA A 93 -2.41 9.61 18.69
CA ALA A 93 -1.32 8.64 18.78
C ALA A 93 -1.64 7.50 19.76
N ALA A 94 -2.22 7.82 20.93
CA ALA A 94 -2.64 6.83 21.91
C ALA A 94 -3.77 5.92 21.39
N ARG A 95 -4.71 6.46 20.59
CA ARG A 95 -5.75 5.66 19.92
C ARG A 95 -5.14 4.74 18.86
N ALA A 96 -4.26 5.26 18.01
CA ALA A 96 -3.56 4.49 16.98
C ALA A 96 -2.74 3.35 17.59
N ARG A 97 -2.03 3.61 18.70
CA ARG A 97 -1.30 2.58 19.43
C ARG A 97 -2.21 1.47 19.95
N ARG A 98 -3.33 1.82 20.59
CA ARG A 98 -4.29 0.81 21.06
C ARG A 98 -4.84 -0.04 19.93
N ALA A 99 -5.18 0.56 18.80
CA ALA A 99 -5.65 -0.15 17.63
C ALA A 99 -4.58 -1.12 17.09
N LEU A 100 -3.31 -0.69 17.01
CA LEU A 100 -2.19 -1.54 16.62
C LEU A 100 -2.03 -2.72 17.59
N ASP A 101 -2.00 -2.46 18.90
CA ASP A 101 -1.83 -3.49 19.93
C ASP A 101 -2.96 -4.52 19.88
N GLU A 102 -4.18 -4.11 19.56
CA GLU A 102 -5.33 -4.98 19.41
C GLU A 102 -5.24 -5.82 18.14
N ALA A 103 -4.93 -5.21 16.99
CA ALA A 103 -4.75 -5.91 15.72
C ALA A 103 -3.60 -6.93 15.81
N ALA A 104 -2.47 -6.54 16.39
CA ALA A 104 -1.30 -7.40 16.58
C ALA A 104 -1.61 -8.61 17.48
N ARG A 105 -2.39 -8.42 18.56
CA ARG A 105 -2.82 -9.53 19.43
C ARG A 105 -3.74 -10.50 18.69
N ARG A 106 -4.69 -10.01 17.88
CA ARG A 106 -5.60 -10.86 17.10
C ARG A 106 -4.84 -11.72 16.08
N SER A 107 -3.88 -11.13 15.39
CA SER A 107 -3.06 -11.77 14.37
C SER A 107 -1.79 -12.43 14.92
N ARG A 108 -1.55 -12.40 16.24
CA ARG A 108 -0.36 -12.99 16.90
C ARG A 108 0.97 -12.51 16.32
N VAL A 109 1.04 -11.23 15.94
CA VAL A 109 2.20 -10.61 15.31
C VAL A 109 2.99 -9.79 16.33
N ARG A 110 4.31 -9.77 16.19
CA ARG A 110 5.15 -8.81 16.93
C ARG A 110 4.95 -7.43 16.34
N ALA A 111 4.52 -6.47 17.18
CA ALA A 111 4.31 -5.11 16.75
C ALA A 111 5.10 -4.12 17.61
N THR A 112 5.57 -3.06 16.97
CA THR A 112 6.17 -1.89 17.60
C THR A 112 5.41 -0.66 17.17
N PHE A 113 5.38 0.37 18.02
CA PHE A 113 4.73 1.63 17.70
C PHE A 113 5.71 2.78 17.85
N ARG A 114 5.84 3.57 16.79
CA ARG A 114 6.70 4.75 16.76
C ARG A 114 5.89 6.01 16.52
N VAL A 115 6.19 7.04 17.30
CA VAL A 115 5.70 8.41 17.08
C VAL A 115 6.89 9.26 16.64
N THR A 116 6.73 10.00 15.57
CA THR A 116 7.71 10.98 15.11
C THR A 116 7.02 12.33 14.87
N ARG A 117 7.78 13.42 14.91
CA ARG A 117 7.28 14.76 14.63
C ARG A 117 8.00 15.30 13.40
N GLY A 118 7.25 15.69 12.38
CA GLY A 118 7.82 16.17 11.13
C GLY A 118 6.75 16.38 10.05
N ARG A 119 7.19 16.59 8.81
CA ARG A 119 6.30 16.64 7.66
C ARG A 119 5.87 15.23 7.30
N VAL A 120 4.56 14.96 7.36
CA VAL A 120 4.02 13.60 7.24
C VAL A 120 4.57 12.83 6.03
N PRO A 121 4.61 13.36 4.80
CA PRO A 121 5.18 12.61 3.66
C PRO A 121 6.66 12.27 3.87
N ALA A 122 7.46 13.18 4.40
CA ALA A 122 8.90 12.96 4.60
C ALA A 122 9.17 11.87 5.64
N GLU A 123 8.48 11.93 6.78
CA GLU A 123 8.63 10.95 7.86
C GLU A 123 8.18 9.54 7.44
N VAL A 124 7.11 9.45 6.66
CA VAL A 124 6.63 8.17 6.12
C VAL A 124 7.63 7.60 5.11
N MET A 125 8.21 8.43 4.25
CA MET A 125 9.25 7.98 3.30
C MET A 125 10.52 7.53 4.02
N ALA A 126 10.98 8.26 5.03
CA ALA A 126 12.13 7.87 5.85
C ALA A 126 11.88 6.53 6.57
N ALA A 127 10.66 6.32 7.08
CA ALA A 127 10.30 5.04 7.68
C ALA A 127 10.30 3.87 6.67
N ALA A 128 9.92 4.15 5.42
CA ALA A 128 9.93 3.14 4.35
C ALA A 128 11.35 2.65 4.00
N GLU A 129 12.40 3.45 4.21
CA GLU A 129 13.78 3.00 3.96
C GLU A 129 14.17 1.77 4.78
N GLY A 130 13.70 1.70 6.03
CA GLY A 130 13.96 0.59 6.95
C GLY A 130 12.95 -0.55 6.88
N ALA A 131 11.99 -0.50 5.97
CA ALA A 131 10.96 -1.52 5.78
C ALA A 131 11.17 -2.31 4.49
N ASP A 132 10.56 -3.48 4.39
CA ASP A 132 10.46 -4.22 3.13
C ASP A 132 9.14 -3.86 2.42
N LEU A 133 8.11 -3.50 3.19
CA LEU A 133 6.80 -3.11 2.68
C LEU A 133 6.23 -1.95 3.51
N LEU A 134 5.84 -0.88 2.82
CA LEU A 134 5.06 0.22 3.39
C LEU A 134 3.58 0.01 3.08
N ILE A 135 2.71 0.13 4.10
CA ILE A 135 1.26 0.03 3.93
C ILE A 135 0.60 1.34 4.32
N LEU A 136 -0.23 1.87 3.44
CA LEU A 136 -0.88 3.16 3.60
C LEU A 136 -2.39 3.07 3.31
N GLY A 137 -3.18 3.82 4.08
CA GLY A 137 -4.52 4.19 3.66
C GLY A 137 -4.47 5.15 2.46
N ALA A 138 -5.17 4.82 1.38
CA ALA A 138 -5.09 5.58 0.11
C ALA A 138 -6.02 6.80 0.06
N ALA A 139 -6.78 7.08 1.12
CA ALA A 139 -7.74 8.17 1.09
C ALA A 139 -7.19 9.51 1.53
N SER A 140 -7.80 10.53 0.99
CA SER A 140 -7.90 11.85 1.58
C SER A 140 -9.30 12.10 2.15
N HIS A 141 -9.46 13.19 2.84
CA HIS A 141 -10.75 13.71 3.27
C HIS A 141 -11.67 13.91 2.05
N ALA A 142 -12.77 13.18 2.00
CA ALA A 142 -13.76 13.35 0.97
C ALA A 142 -14.53 14.66 1.20
N ILE A 143 -14.20 15.68 0.44
CA ILE A 143 -15.09 16.83 0.28
C ILE A 143 -15.89 16.56 -1.01
N GLY A 144 -17.11 16.03 -0.87
CA GLY A 144 -18.00 15.71 -2.00
C GLY A 144 -17.87 14.28 -2.50
N VAL A 145 -18.50 14.01 -3.66
CA VAL A 145 -18.73 12.68 -4.25
C VAL A 145 -17.46 12.06 -4.89
N ARG A 146 -16.35 12.80 -5.00
CA ARG A 146 -15.12 12.33 -5.67
C ARG A 146 -14.04 11.96 -4.65
N PHE A 147 -13.58 10.72 -4.74
CA PHE A 147 -12.41 10.25 -4.05
C PHE A 147 -11.17 11.05 -4.51
N ARG A 148 -10.39 11.55 -3.56
CA ARG A 148 -9.08 12.16 -3.84
C ARG A 148 -8.01 11.42 -3.02
N PRO A 149 -6.93 10.93 -3.66
CA PRO A 149 -5.82 10.32 -2.95
C PRO A 149 -5.14 11.33 -2.00
N GLY A 150 -4.73 10.84 -0.84
CA GLY A 150 -3.99 11.65 0.13
C GLY A 150 -2.57 12.01 -0.40
N ARG A 151 -2.03 13.15 0.05
CA ARG A 151 -0.67 13.60 -0.31
C ARG A 151 0.41 12.56 0.00
N VAL A 152 0.26 11.82 1.09
CA VAL A 152 1.19 10.75 1.49
C VAL A 152 1.11 9.57 0.53
N ALA A 153 -0.09 9.14 0.15
CA ALA A 153 -0.28 8.04 -0.79
C ALA A 153 0.28 8.38 -2.19
N LEU A 154 0.08 9.63 -2.65
CA LEU A 154 0.66 10.11 -3.91
C LEU A 154 2.18 10.17 -3.86
N ALA A 155 2.75 10.72 -2.79
CA ALA A 155 4.20 10.77 -2.60
C ALA A 155 4.81 9.35 -2.57
N ALA A 156 4.17 8.43 -1.86
CA ALA A 156 4.61 7.04 -1.77
C ALA A 156 4.53 6.32 -3.12
N ALA A 157 3.44 6.50 -3.87
CA ALA A 157 3.31 5.92 -5.21
C ALA A 157 4.41 6.41 -6.16
N ALA A 158 4.76 7.71 -6.08
CA ALA A 158 5.75 8.33 -6.96
C ALA A 158 7.20 8.00 -6.56
N SER A 159 7.53 7.96 -5.27
CA SER A 159 8.93 8.02 -4.83
C SER A 159 9.29 7.18 -3.60
N ALA A 160 8.43 6.29 -3.10
CA ALA A 160 8.81 5.44 -1.98
C ALA A 160 10.04 4.59 -2.33
N PRO A 161 11.01 4.42 -1.42
CA PRO A 161 12.22 3.63 -1.71
C PRO A 161 11.97 2.12 -1.72
N ARG A 162 10.81 1.69 -1.26
CA ARG A 162 10.40 0.28 -1.13
C ARG A 162 9.01 0.06 -1.69
N SER A 163 8.62 -1.21 -1.80
CA SER A 163 7.27 -1.58 -2.24
C SER A 163 6.20 -0.97 -1.33
N VAL A 164 5.10 -0.52 -1.94
CA VAL A 164 4.00 0.16 -1.24
C VAL A 164 2.68 -0.52 -1.53
N LEU A 165 1.95 -0.89 -0.49
CA LEU A 165 0.57 -1.34 -0.59
C LEU A 165 -0.36 -0.20 -0.18
N LEU A 166 -1.20 0.22 -1.10
CA LEU A 166 -2.18 1.28 -0.93
C LEU A 166 -3.58 0.68 -0.79
N LEU A 167 -4.26 0.98 0.32
CA LEU A 167 -5.57 0.43 0.64
C LEU A 167 -6.63 1.52 0.76
N ARG A 168 -7.82 1.25 0.26
CA ARG A 168 -9.02 2.09 0.46
C ARG A 168 -9.89 1.49 1.56
N SER A 169 -10.59 2.34 2.30
CA SER A 169 -11.58 1.88 3.27
C SER A 169 -12.64 1.02 2.60
N GLY A 170 -12.99 -0.10 3.23
CA GLY A 170 -13.95 -1.06 2.70
C GLY A 170 -13.41 -1.99 1.59
N ALA A 171 -12.17 -1.79 1.12
CA ALA A 171 -11.57 -2.70 0.16
C ALA A 171 -11.20 -4.02 0.85
N ARG A 172 -11.53 -5.14 0.21
CA ARG A 172 -11.06 -6.46 0.64
C ARG A 172 -9.63 -6.66 0.15
N PHE A 173 -8.81 -7.24 1.00
CA PHE A 173 -7.46 -7.67 0.65
C PHE A 173 -7.25 -9.09 1.14
N THR A 174 -7.38 -10.05 0.24
CA THR A 174 -7.13 -11.46 0.54
C THR A 174 -5.86 -11.97 -0.15
N GLY A 175 -5.27 -11.18 -1.05
CA GLY A 175 -4.04 -11.51 -1.76
C GLY A 175 -4.27 -12.32 -3.02
N LYS A 176 -5.35 -12.05 -3.75
CA LYS A 176 -5.61 -12.59 -5.10
C LYS A 176 -5.16 -11.58 -6.15
N PRO A 177 -3.93 -11.67 -6.67
CA PRO A 177 -3.35 -10.63 -7.49
C PRO A 177 -3.84 -10.66 -8.94
N LEU A 178 -3.95 -9.45 -9.53
CA LEU A 178 -3.96 -9.22 -10.96
C LEU A 178 -2.69 -8.45 -11.32
N VAL A 179 -1.97 -8.91 -12.34
CA VAL A 179 -0.70 -8.33 -12.78
C VAL A 179 -0.81 -7.95 -14.26
N PRO A 180 -0.71 -6.66 -14.62
CA PRO A 180 -0.42 -6.26 -15.99
C PRO A 180 1.00 -6.72 -16.37
N TYR A 181 1.12 -7.46 -17.49
CA TYR A 181 2.39 -8.07 -17.88
C TYR A 181 2.73 -7.77 -19.32
N ASP A 182 3.86 -7.09 -19.53
CA ASP A 182 4.41 -6.70 -20.82
C ASP A 182 5.81 -7.29 -21.09
N GLY A 183 6.30 -8.16 -20.19
CA GLY A 183 7.62 -8.77 -20.28
C GLY A 183 8.77 -7.86 -19.84
N SER A 184 8.51 -6.65 -19.41
CA SER A 184 9.55 -5.77 -18.88
C SER A 184 10.14 -6.31 -17.57
N PRO A 185 11.38 -5.94 -17.19
CA PRO A 185 11.97 -6.35 -15.92
C PRO A 185 11.12 -5.96 -14.71
N GLY A 186 10.46 -4.81 -14.76
CA GLY A 186 9.54 -4.35 -13.74
C GLY A 186 8.29 -5.22 -13.63
N ALA A 187 7.72 -5.63 -14.77
CA ALA A 187 6.58 -6.54 -14.82
C ALA A 187 6.95 -7.96 -14.34
N GLU A 188 8.16 -8.46 -14.65
CA GLU A 188 8.66 -9.74 -14.11
C GLU A 188 8.80 -9.68 -12.57
N LYS A 189 9.33 -8.58 -12.02
CA LYS A 189 9.42 -8.36 -10.58
C LYS A 189 8.03 -8.31 -9.92
N ALA A 190 7.07 -7.62 -10.55
CA ALA A 190 5.69 -7.58 -10.10
C ALA A 190 5.05 -8.97 -10.14
N LEU A 191 5.31 -9.76 -11.19
CA LEU A 191 4.80 -11.12 -11.34
C LEU A 191 5.37 -12.05 -10.25
N ALA A 192 6.67 -11.97 -9.96
CA ALA A 192 7.31 -12.73 -8.88
C ALA A 192 6.72 -12.39 -7.49
N THR A 193 6.49 -11.10 -7.23
CA THR A 193 5.85 -10.61 -6.00
C THR A 193 4.41 -11.12 -5.91
N ALA A 194 3.65 -11.06 -7.00
CA ALA A 194 2.30 -11.58 -7.07
C ALA A 194 2.25 -13.11 -6.85
N ALA A 195 3.21 -13.85 -7.39
CA ALA A 195 3.32 -15.28 -7.13
C ALA A 195 3.52 -15.59 -5.64
N ALA A 196 4.41 -14.85 -4.97
CA ALA A 196 4.63 -15.00 -3.54
C ALA A 196 3.37 -14.68 -2.72
N LEU A 197 2.66 -13.61 -3.07
CA LEU A 197 1.40 -13.23 -2.44
C LEU A 197 0.30 -14.30 -2.67
N ALA A 198 0.18 -14.80 -3.89
CA ALA A 198 -0.80 -15.82 -4.27
C ALA A 198 -0.59 -17.15 -3.53
N ARG A 199 0.67 -17.55 -3.26
CA ARG A 199 0.97 -18.75 -2.45
C ARG A 199 0.36 -18.69 -1.05
N LEU A 200 0.18 -17.51 -0.50
CA LEU A 200 -0.50 -17.33 0.79
C LEU A 200 -2.02 -17.55 0.67
N ASN A 201 -2.57 -17.61 -0.56
CA ASN A 201 -4.01 -17.64 -0.78
C ASN A 201 -4.40 -18.46 -2.04
N GLY A 202 -4.16 -19.75 -2.03
CA GLY A 202 -4.63 -20.68 -3.06
C GLY A 202 -3.80 -20.75 -4.34
N GLY A 203 -2.66 -20.03 -4.42
CA GLY A 203 -1.67 -20.21 -5.49
C GLY A 203 -2.13 -19.84 -6.90
N ARG A 204 -2.96 -18.79 -7.07
CA ARG A 204 -3.48 -18.35 -8.37
C ARG A 204 -3.17 -16.88 -8.62
N VAL A 205 -2.67 -16.55 -9.83
CA VAL A 205 -2.41 -15.19 -10.30
C VAL A 205 -3.17 -14.92 -11.59
N SER A 206 -3.93 -13.83 -11.64
CA SER A 206 -4.48 -13.31 -12.89
C SER A 206 -3.42 -12.47 -13.60
N VAL A 207 -3.09 -12.81 -14.83
CA VAL A 207 -2.12 -12.09 -15.67
C VAL A 207 -2.87 -11.40 -16.79
N LEU A 208 -2.68 -10.09 -16.93
CA LEU A 208 -3.27 -9.28 -17.98
C LEU A 208 -2.20 -8.94 -19.02
N ILE A 209 -2.33 -9.48 -20.22
CA ILE A 209 -1.47 -9.18 -21.36
C ILE A 209 -2.17 -8.14 -22.24
N THR A 210 -1.45 -7.06 -22.54
CA THR A 210 -1.98 -5.91 -23.27
C THR A 210 -1.22 -5.65 -24.58
N GLU A 211 -0.60 -6.69 -25.14
CA GLU A 211 0.16 -6.63 -26.39
C GLU A 211 -0.78 -6.89 -27.58
N PRO A 212 -0.88 -5.96 -28.55
CA PRO A 212 -1.77 -6.10 -29.70
C PRO A 212 -1.25 -7.10 -30.76
N ASP A 213 0.05 -7.36 -30.83
CA ASP A 213 0.60 -8.38 -31.73
C ASP A 213 0.34 -9.79 -31.18
N PRO A 214 -0.43 -10.65 -31.87
CA PRO A 214 -0.78 -11.99 -31.37
C PRO A 214 0.45 -12.88 -31.12
N ARG A 215 1.52 -12.73 -31.91
CA ARG A 215 2.75 -13.54 -31.73
C ARG A 215 3.50 -13.12 -30.47
N LYS A 216 3.61 -11.82 -30.24
CA LYS A 216 4.21 -11.29 -29.01
C LYS A 216 3.34 -11.61 -27.79
N ALA A 217 2.01 -11.47 -27.90
CA ALA A 217 1.08 -11.84 -26.84
C ALA A 217 1.22 -13.32 -26.45
N ALA A 218 1.33 -14.22 -27.44
CA ALA A 218 1.56 -15.65 -27.20
C ALA A 218 2.89 -15.91 -26.48
N ALA A 219 3.98 -15.22 -26.87
CA ALA A 219 5.28 -15.35 -26.21
C ALA A 219 5.23 -14.85 -24.75
N LEU A 220 4.56 -13.73 -24.50
CA LEU A 220 4.36 -13.20 -23.14
C LEU A 220 3.53 -14.14 -22.27
N ARG A 221 2.48 -14.74 -22.84
CA ARG A 221 1.65 -15.75 -22.15
C ARG A 221 2.50 -16.95 -21.71
N GLU A 222 3.27 -17.50 -22.64
CA GLU A 222 4.15 -18.64 -22.37
C GLU A 222 5.17 -18.29 -21.27
N ARG A 223 5.83 -17.14 -21.39
CA ARG A 223 6.80 -16.65 -20.41
C ARG A 223 6.19 -16.48 -19.03
N ALA A 224 5.03 -15.82 -18.91
CA ALA A 224 4.33 -15.65 -17.64
C ALA A 224 3.92 -17.00 -17.02
N SER A 225 3.43 -17.94 -17.86
CA SER A 225 3.03 -19.27 -17.40
C SER A 225 4.22 -20.07 -16.89
N GLN A 226 5.37 -20.00 -17.55
CA GLN A 226 6.61 -20.64 -17.11
C GLN A 226 7.10 -20.07 -15.78
N LEU A 227 7.16 -18.75 -15.65
CA LEU A 227 7.59 -18.07 -14.40
C LEU A 227 6.68 -18.44 -13.22
N LEU A 228 5.37 -18.41 -13.41
CA LEU A 228 4.41 -18.75 -12.38
C LEU A 228 4.42 -20.25 -12.06
N GLY A 229 4.54 -21.11 -13.08
CA GLY A 229 4.66 -22.55 -12.91
C GLY A 229 5.91 -22.94 -12.12
N ALA A 230 7.06 -22.32 -12.42
CA ALA A 230 8.29 -22.50 -11.65
C ALA A 230 8.14 -22.06 -10.18
N ALA A 231 7.28 -21.08 -9.91
CA ALA A 231 6.94 -20.64 -8.56
C ALA A 231 5.84 -21.48 -7.87
N GLY A 232 5.34 -22.54 -8.52
CA GLY A 232 4.26 -23.39 -8.01
C GLY A 232 2.89 -22.68 -7.97
N VAL A 233 2.66 -21.73 -8.87
CA VAL A 233 1.46 -20.89 -8.91
C VAL A 233 0.77 -21.03 -10.26
N GLN A 234 -0.57 -21.11 -10.25
CA GLN A 234 -1.38 -21.19 -11.44
C GLN A 234 -1.56 -19.81 -12.09
N ALA A 235 -1.22 -19.68 -13.36
CA ALA A 235 -1.51 -18.51 -14.18
C ALA A 235 -2.94 -18.57 -14.74
N VAL A 236 -3.70 -17.48 -14.61
CA VAL A 236 -4.96 -17.25 -15.33
C VAL A 236 -4.74 -16.08 -16.26
N VAL A 237 -4.36 -16.38 -17.51
CA VAL A 237 -4.00 -15.34 -18.48
C VAL A 237 -5.25 -14.80 -19.17
N ARG A 238 -5.30 -13.47 -19.28
CA ARG A 238 -6.32 -12.70 -20.00
C ARG A 238 -5.64 -11.76 -20.97
N GLU A 239 -6.21 -11.62 -22.14
CA GLU A 239 -5.74 -10.70 -23.18
C GLU A 239 -6.74 -9.55 -23.31
N GLU A 240 -6.23 -8.35 -23.37
CA GLU A 240 -7.03 -7.14 -23.55
C GLU A 240 -6.31 -6.20 -24.51
N LEU A 241 -7.00 -5.80 -25.58
CA LEU A 241 -6.41 -5.00 -26.65
C LEU A 241 -6.25 -3.52 -26.31
N GLU A 242 -6.96 -3.04 -25.29
CA GLU A 242 -6.90 -1.63 -24.85
C GLU A 242 -6.41 -1.53 -23.41
N PRO A 243 -5.11 -1.32 -23.19
CA PRO A 243 -4.50 -1.31 -21.86
C PRO A 243 -4.67 0.02 -21.11
N THR A 244 -5.89 0.52 -21.01
CA THR A 244 -6.16 1.72 -20.21
C THR A 244 -6.27 1.38 -18.72
N LEU A 245 -5.96 2.33 -17.83
CA LEU A 245 -6.22 2.16 -16.39
C LEU A 245 -7.69 1.82 -16.12
N GLU A 246 -8.60 2.33 -16.92
CA GLU A 246 -10.02 2.07 -16.81
C GLU A 246 -10.40 0.63 -17.16
N THR A 247 -9.77 0.06 -18.18
CA THR A 247 -9.93 -1.35 -18.54
C THR A 247 -9.40 -2.27 -17.43
N MET A 248 -8.23 -1.96 -16.86
CA MET A 248 -7.68 -2.68 -15.71
C MET A 248 -8.64 -2.62 -14.50
N CYS A 249 -9.20 -1.48 -14.18
CA CYS A 249 -10.18 -1.34 -13.10
C CYS A 249 -11.43 -2.20 -13.33
N ARG A 250 -11.94 -2.21 -14.58
CA ARG A 250 -13.10 -3.03 -14.96
C ARG A 250 -12.79 -4.53 -14.88
N LEU A 251 -11.59 -4.94 -15.27
CA LEU A 251 -11.17 -6.34 -15.19
C LEU A 251 -11.04 -6.81 -13.75
N ILE A 252 -10.45 -6.02 -12.87
CA ILE A 252 -10.39 -6.34 -11.44
C ILE A 252 -11.80 -6.57 -10.88
N ALA A 253 -12.75 -5.70 -11.20
CA ALA A 253 -14.14 -5.84 -10.75
C ALA A 253 -14.87 -7.07 -11.32
N ARG A 254 -14.39 -7.64 -12.44
CA ARG A 254 -14.95 -8.83 -13.11
C ARG A 254 -14.17 -10.11 -12.83
N THR A 255 -13.03 -10.02 -12.18
CA THR A 255 -12.20 -11.18 -11.79
C THR A 255 -12.36 -11.44 -10.31
N ASP A 256 -11.93 -12.62 -9.86
CA ASP A 256 -11.81 -12.95 -8.44
C ASP A 256 -10.55 -12.32 -7.80
N SER A 257 -9.94 -11.33 -8.48
CA SER A 257 -8.75 -10.62 -7.99
C SER A 257 -9.16 -9.47 -7.09
N ASP A 258 -8.39 -9.24 -6.03
CA ASP A 258 -8.65 -8.19 -5.04
C ASP A 258 -7.47 -7.25 -4.82
N VAL A 259 -6.38 -7.44 -5.55
CA VAL A 259 -5.22 -6.53 -5.53
C VAL A 259 -4.61 -6.41 -6.92
N LEU A 260 -4.35 -5.17 -7.33
CA LEU A 260 -3.55 -4.86 -8.51
C LEU A 260 -2.07 -4.82 -8.10
N VAL A 261 -1.24 -5.64 -8.73
CA VAL A 261 0.22 -5.66 -8.50
C VAL A 261 0.91 -5.18 -9.76
N MET A 262 1.69 -4.12 -9.66
CA MET A 262 2.42 -3.56 -10.80
C MET A 262 3.76 -2.97 -10.38
N SER A 263 4.66 -2.82 -11.34
CA SER A 263 5.93 -2.11 -11.09
C SER A 263 5.66 -0.66 -10.76
N ALA A 264 6.36 -0.12 -9.78
CA ALA A 264 6.35 1.33 -9.50
C ALA A 264 7.00 2.15 -10.63
N ASP A 265 7.84 1.50 -11.45
CA ASP A 265 8.49 2.11 -12.60
C ASP A 265 7.68 1.94 -13.91
N ASP A 266 6.43 1.43 -13.84
CA ASP A 266 5.56 1.33 -15.01
C ASP A 266 5.34 2.73 -15.61
N PRO A 267 5.59 2.91 -16.93
CA PRO A 267 5.41 4.21 -17.59
C PRO A 267 4.00 4.79 -17.44
N LYS A 268 2.98 3.96 -17.23
CA LYS A 268 1.60 4.38 -16.99
C LYS A 268 1.42 5.14 -15.67
N LEU A 269 2.39 5.02 -14.75
CA LEU A 269 2.40 5.73 -13.47
C LEU A 269 3.14 7.07 -13.52
N ALA A 270 3.83 7.36 -14.62
CA ALA A 270 4.59 8.59 -14.80
C ALA A 270 3.67 9.84 -14.81
N GLY A 271 4.18 10.96 -14.31
CA GLY A 271 3.44 12.22 -14.26
C GLY A 271 2.15 12.10 -13.43
N GLU A 272 1.00 12.36 -14.05
CA GLU A 272 -0.31 12.24 -13.41
C GLU A 272 -0.85 10.79 -13.35
N GLY A 273 -0.12 9.82 -13.87
CA GLY A 273 -0.56 8.42 -13.94
C GLY A 273 -0.85 7.82 -12.58
N SER A 274 0.00 8.05 -11.58
CA SER A 274 -0.20 7.61 -10.19
C SER A 274 -1.48 8.21 -9.59
N LEU A 275 -1.74 9.49 -9.83
CA LEU A 275 -2.97 10.16 -9.39
C LEU A 275 -4.20 9.51 -10.02
N ARG A 276 -4.20 9.33 -11.35
CA ARG A 276 -5.30 8.71 -12.10
C ARG A 276 -5.56 7.27 -11.65
N LEU A 277 -4.48 6.50 -11.40
CA LEU A 277 -4.59 5.14 -10.87
C LEU A 277 -5.32 5.16 -9.53
N LEU A 278 -4.84 5.95 -8.57
CA LEU A 278 -5.39 6.00 -7.23
C LEU A 278 -6.82 6.57 -7.18
N GLU A 279 -7.19 7.45 -8.09
CA GLU A 279 -8.56 7.98 -8.18
C GLU A 279 -9.56 6.94 -8.71
N ARG A 280 -9.15 6.10 -9.66
CA ARG A 280 -10.03 5.20 -10.41
C ARG A 280 -10.08 3.79 -9.87
N VAL A 281 -8.96 3.26 -9.36
CA VAL A 281 -8.87 1.89 -8.87
C VAL A 281 -9.55 1.76 -7.51
N ALA A 282 -10.59 0.93 -7.42
CA ALA A 282 -11.31 0.68 -6.17
C ALA A 282 -10.65 -0.40 -5.28
N CYS A 283 -9.83 -1.27 -5.86
CA CYS A 283 -9.12 -2.32 -5.13
C CYS A 283 -7.79 -1.82 -4.55
N PRO A 284 -7.18 -2.56 -3.60
CA PRO A 284 -5.81 -2.38 -3.19
C PRO A 284 -4.82 -2.38 -4.36
N VAL A 285 -3.77 -1.57 -4.25
CA VAL A 285 -2.70 -1.47 -5.25
C VAL A 285 -1.36 -1.73 -4.57
N LEU A 286 -0.64 -2.75 -5.04
CA LEU A 286 0.72 -3.04 -4.61
C LEU A 286 1.69 -2.57 -5.71
N LEU A 287 2.43 -1.52 -5.40
CA LEU A 287 3.51 -0.99 -6.24
C LEU A 287 4.83 -1.64 -5.84
N VAL A 288 5.43 -2.39 -6.75
CA VAL A 288 6.65 -3.17 -6.51
C VAL A 288 7.87 -2.38 -6.97
N ARG A 289 8.89 -2.29 -6.12
CA ARG A 289 10.17 -1.64 -6.40
C ARG A 289 11.35 -2.61 -6.32
#